data_2b5b6c9703a2f6ac8851d3dca60e05a2
#
_entry.id   2b5b6c9703a2f6ac8851d3dca60e05a2
#
_cell.length_a   1.000
_cell.length_b   1.000
_cell.length_c   1.000
_cell.angle_alpha   90.00
_cell.angle_beta   90.00
_cell.angle_gamma   90.00
#
_symmetry.space_group_name_H-M   'P 1'
#
loop_
_entity.id
_entity.type
_entity.pdbx_description
1 polymer ?
#
loop_
_entity_poly.entity_id
_entity_poly.type
_entity_poly.pdbx_seq_one_letter_code
_entity_poly.pdbx_strand_id
1 'polypeptide(L)'
;MGTLRAAAILGGFFTLTLPLMPVQSALLRVSPQGARRFPNWYHRQVCRLLGVRLHIEGEIASDRPVLVVANHTSWLDIPVLSAVAPLSFVAKKDVARWPFVSTLAKLQRTVFVDRERRSAVGETTNEMTARLAQGDAVVLFAEGTSSDGNRVLPFKTSLFAAAKPPARAGAHANAQAGPDIVVQTLSLVYTRLHGVPINRAARPIVGWYGDMEMQSHAWALLKAGPLDVTIRIGEPIPLETFADRKDLARRSEDEIRRNVVQILRSYPRDAEIVVTRPESGFVGASASGGHSVFR
;
A
#
# COMPACT_ATOMS: atom_id res chain seq x y z
N MET A 1 19.98 -17.59 -17.54
CA MET A 1 18.81 -16.75 -17.88
C MET A 1 18.41 -15.78 -16.75
N GLY A 2 18.30 -16.21 -15.49
CA GLY A 2 17.88 -15.34 -14.39
C GLY A 2 18.77 -14.12 -14.13
N THR A 3 20.08 -14.24 -14.21
CA THR A 3 21.03 -13.14 -14.02
C THR A 3 20.89 -12.05 -15.09
N LEU A 4 20.72 -12.45 -16.36
CA LEU A 4 20.52 -11.51 -17.46
C LEU A 4 19.19 -10.76 -17.31
N ARG A 5 18.12 -11.47 -16.91
CA ARG A 5 16.84 -10.87 -16.58
C ARG A 5 16.97 -9.85 -15.43
N ALA A 6 17.62 -10.23 -14.33
CA ALA A 6 17.81 -9.33 -13.18
C ALA A 6 18.61 -8.09 -13.57
N ALA A 7 19.68 -8.22 -14.34
CA ALA A 7 20.47 -7.09 -14.84
C ALA A 7 19.66 -6.17 -15.76
N ALA A 8 18.86 -6.72 -16.67
CA ALA A 8 17.99 -5.95 -17.56
C ALA A 8 16.91 -5.18 -16.77
N ILE A 9 16.29 -5.82 -15.78
CA ILE A 9 15.30 -5.18 -14.90
C ILE A 9 15.96 -4.04 -14.10
N LEU A 10 17.14 -4.28 -13.52
CA LEU A 10 17.84 -3.27 -12.74
C LEU A 10 18.26 -2.09 -13.61
N GLY A 11 18.77 -2.33 -14.82
CA GLY A 11 19.06 -1.29 -15.80
C GLY A 11 17.81 -0.49 -16.18
N GLY A 12 16.71 -1.17 -16.49
CA GLY A 12 15.42 -0.55 -16.78
C GLY A 12 14.87 0.26 -15.60
N PHE A 13 15.05 -0.24 -14.39
CA PHE A 13 14.65 0.46 -13.16
C PHE A 13 15.42 1.79 -12.99
N PHE A 14 16.74 1.81 -13.15
CA PHE A 14 17.51 3.04 -13.05
C PHE A 14 17.22 4.01 -14.20
N THR A 15 17.07 3.49 -15.43
CA THR A 15 16.71 4.29 -16.61
C THR A 15 15.35 4.96 -16.43
N LEU A 16 14.38 4.28 -15.83
CA LEU A 16 13.07 4.84 -15.51
C LEU A 16 13.14 5.82 -14.33
N THR A 17 13.82 5.42 -13.25
CA THR A 17 13.75 6.11 -11.96
C THR A 17 14.52 7.42 -11.95
N LEU A 18 15.79 7.41 -12.41
CA LEU A 18 16.67 8.58 -12.29
C LEU A 18 16.12 9.85 -12.96
N PRO A 19 15.58 9.79 -14.21
CA PRO A 19 14.97 10.97 -14.84
C PRO A 19 13.67 11.43 -14.17
N LEU A 20 12.93 10.52 -13.52
CA LEU A 20 11.65 10.80 -12.90
C LEU A 20 11.76 11.38 -11.48
N MET A 21 12.91 11.19 -10.81
CA MET A 21 13.14 11.78 -9.48
C MET A 21 13.03 13.31 -9.46
N PRO A 22 13.68 14.07 -10.36
CA PRO A 22 13.51 15.52 -10.42
C PRO A 22 12.07 15.95 -10.77
N VAL A 23 11.36 15.17 -11.60
CA VAL A 23 9.95 15.45 -11.92
C VAL A 23 9.11 15.38 -10.65
N GLN A 24 9.21 14.30 -9.86
CA GLN A 24 8.48 14.18 -8.60
C GLN A 24 8.92 15.26 -7.58
N SER A 25 10.20 15.61 -7.54
CA SER A 25 10.70 16.68 -6.68
C SER A 25 10.08 18.04 -7.04
N ALA A 26 9.88 18.31 -8.31
CA ALA A 26 9.17 19.50 -8.78
C ALA A 26 7.67 19.45 -8.41
N LEU A 27 7.01 18.31 -8.64
CA LEU A 27 5.60 18.12 -8.29
C LEU A 27 5.34 18.33 -6.79
N LEU A 28 6.23 17.88 -5.92
CA LEU A 28 6.13 18.09 -4.48
C LEU A 28 6.11 19.58 -4.09
N ARG A 29 6.67 20.48 -4.94
CA ARG A 29 6.70 21.93 -4.70
C ARG A 29 5.52 22.67 -5.33
N VAL A 30 5.08 22.23 -6.51
CA VAL A 30 4.14 23.00 -7.33
C VAL A 30 2.74 22.40 -7.44
N SER A 31 2.56 21.11 -7.16
CA SER A 31 1.28 20.42 -7.34
C SER A 31 1.07 19.29 -6.31
N PRO A 32 0.43 19.59 -5.17
CA PRO A 32 0.14 18.55 -4.17
C PRO A 32 -0.61 17.36 -4.74
N GLN A 33 -1.55 17.59 -5.65
CA GLN A 33 -2.33 16.54 -6.30
C GLN A 33 -1.48 15.71 -7.27
N GLY A 34 -0.61 16.36 -8.06
CA GLY A 34 0.35 15.68 -8.91
C GLY A 34 1.32 14.82 -8.10
N ALA A 35 1.86 15.40 -6.99
CA ALA A 35 2.77 14.71 -6.10
C ALA A 35 2.18 13.45 -5.44
N ARG A 36 0.84 13.38 -5.27
CA ARG A 36 0.14 12.18 -4.77
C ARG A 36 -0.05 11.12 -5.85
N ARG A 37 -0.43 11.52 -7.07
CA ARG A 37 -0.79 10.61 -8.17
C ARG A 37 0.42 10.06 -8.91
N PHE A 38 1.48 10.85 -9.02
CA PHE A 38 2.67 10.47 -9.80
C PHE A 38 3.35 9.19 -9.28
N PRO A 39 3.55 8.97 -7.96
CA PRO A 39 4.09 7.71 -7.45
C PRO A 39 3.23 6.49 -7.81
N ASN A 40 1.90 6.62 -7.83
CA ASN A 40 1.01 5.54 -8.24
C ASN A 40 1.24 5.15 -9.70
N TRP A 41 1.30 6.13 -10.61
CA TRP A 41 1.63 5.87 -12.01
C TRP A 41 3.04 5.25 -12.16
N TYR A 42 4.04 5.81 -11.47
CA TYR A 42 5.42 5.34 -11.49
C TYR A 42 5.52 3.87 -11.03
N HIS A 43 4.91 3.52 -9.91
CA HIS A 43 4.97 2.16 -9.39
C HIS A 43 4.21 1.14 -10.24
N ARG A 44 3.19 1.57 -11.00
CA ARG A 44 2.60 0.72 -12.04
C ARG A 44 3.62 0.36 -13.13
N GLN A 45 4.47 1.30 -13.54
CA GLN A 45 5.55 1.00 -14.49
C GLN A 45 6.60 0.09 -13.86
N VAL A 46 6.96 0.33 -12.60
CA VAL A 46 7.89 -0.55 -11.86
C VAL A 46 7.33 -1.97 -11.75
N CYS A 47 6.08 -2.14 -11.38
CA CYS A 47 5.44 -3.48 -11.32
C CYS A 47 5.46 -4.19 -12.69
N ARG A 48 5.18 -3.46 -13.77
CA ARG A 48 5.28 -4.01 -15.14
C ARG A 48 6.70 -4.45 -15.48
N LEU A 49 7.69 -3.63 -15.16
CA LEU A 49 9.11 -3.93 -15.38
C LEU A 49 9.55 -5.17 -14.60
N LEU A 50 9.10 -5.30 -13.34
CA LEU A 50 9.37 -6.45 -12.49
C LEU A 50 8.65 -7.73 -12.96
N GLY A 51 7.61 -7.59 -13.78
CA GLY A 51 6.72 -8.69 -14.16
C GLY A 51 5.75 -9.06 -13.03
N VAL A 52 5.36 -8.09 -12.21
CA VAL A 52 4.36 -8.29 -11.14
C VAL A 52 2.96 -8.07 -11.71
N ARG A 53 2.10 -9.08 -11.58
CA ARG A 53 0.69 -9.03 -11.94
C ARG A 53 -0.15 -8.86 -10.68
N LEU A 54 -1.02 -7.85 -10.68
CA LEU A 54 -1.86 -7.50 -9.55
C LEU A 54 -3.29 -8.02 -9.77
N HIS A 55 -3.78 -8.81 -8.83
CA HIS A 55 -5.18 -9.25 -8.75
C HIS A 55 -5.82 -8.50 -7.60
N ILE A 56 -6.66 -7.51 -7.91
CA ILE A 56 -7.21 -6.58 -6.93
C ILE A 56 -8.69 -6.87 -6.73
N GLU A 57 -9.08 -7.07 -5.48
CA GLU A 57 -10.46 -7.24 -5.03
C GLU A 57 -10.81 -6.07 -4.11
N GLY A 58 -11.83 -5.28 -4.45
CA GLY A 58 -12.22 -4.04 -3.77
C GLY A 58 -11.41 -2.82 -4.23
N GLU A 59 -11.71 -1.67 -3.62
CA GLU A 59 -11.06 -0.40 -3.93
C GLU A 59 -10.78 0.44 -2.69
N ILE A 60 -9.78 1.31 -2.75
CA ILE A 60 -9.50 2.28 -1.68
C ILE A 60 -10.45 3.46 -1.83
N ALA A 61 -11.15 3.84 -0.74
CA ALA A 61 -12.00 5.01 -0.72
C ALA A 61 -11.19 6.27 -1.09
N SER A 62 -11.75 7.09 -1.97
CA SER A 62 -11.06 8.26 -2.54
C SER A 62 -11.72 9.59 -2.18
N ASP A 63 -12.89 9.55 -1.56
CA ASP A 63 -13.72 10.70 -1.18
C ASP A 63 -13.35 11.28 0.20
N ARG A 64 -12.56 10.55 0.97
CA ARG A 64 -12.19 10.90 2.36
C ARG A 64 -10.80 10.38 2.74
N PRO A 65 -10.23 10.83 3.89
CA PRO A 65 -8.97 10.31 4.41
C PRO A 65 -9.09 8.84 4.79
N VAL A 66 -8.12 8.03 4.43
CA VAL A 66 -8.13 6.59 4.69
C VAL A 66 -6.91 6.16 5.49
N LEU A 67 -7.13 5.50 6.62
CA LEU A 67 -6.10 4.69 7.27
C LEU A 67 -6.18 3.27 6.72
N VAL A 68 -5.23 2.90 5.89
CA VAL A 68 -5.12 1.55 5.34
C VAL A 68 -4.28 0.70 6.28
N VAL A 69 -4.87 -0.32 6.88
CA VAL A 69 -4.17 -1.28 7.74
C VAL A 69 -3.83 -2.50 6.91
N ALA A 70 -2.54 -2.84 6.81
CA ALA A 70 -2.07 -3.93 5.95
C ALA A 70 -1.15 -4.91 6.67
N ASN A 71 -1.10 -6.18 6.20
CA ASN A 71 -0.03 -7.10 6.50
C ASN A 71 1.24 -6.75 5.72
N HIS A 72 2.39 -7.26 6.15
CA HIS A 72 3.69 -6.94 5.56
C HIS A 72 4.53 -8.19 5.33
N THR A 73 5.01 -8.36 4.10
CA THR A 73 5.79 -9.53 3.70
C THR A 73 7.18 -9.14 3.16
N SER A 74 7.25 -8.05 2.40
CA SER A 74 8.48 -7.71 1.66
C SER A 74 8.60 -6.21 1.44
N TRP A 75 9.82 -5.73 1.14
CA TRP A 75 10.02 -4.37 0.59
C TRP A 75 9.21 -4.14 -0.71
N LEU A 76 8.91 -5.23 -1.43
CA LEU A 76 8.12 -5.19 -2.67
C LEU A 76 6.66 -4.78 -2.41
N ASP A 77 6.16 -4.88 -1.18
CA ASP A 77 4.79 -4.43 -0.83
C ASP A 77 4.62 -2.93 -1.11
N ILE A 78 5.67 -2.12 -0.98
CA ILE A 78 5.62 -0.67 -1.21
C ILE A 78 5.25 -0.34 -2.67
N PRO A 79 6.03 -0.77 -3.70
CA PRO A 79 5.65 -0.51 -5.09
C PRO A 79 4.36 -1.21 -5.50
N VAL A 80 4.06 -2.38 -4.97
CA VAL A 80 2.83 -3.13 -5.24
C VAL A 80 1.62 -2.36 -4.75
N LEU A 81 1.57 -1.96 -3.49
CA LEU A 81 0.43 -1.21 -2.93
C LEU A 81 0.31 0.18 -3.54
N SER A 82 1.44 0.86 -3.76
CA SER A 82 1.43 2.17 -4.43
C SER A 82 0.94 2.10 -5.88
N ALA A 83 1.07 0.94 -6.55
CA ALA A 83 0.52 0.73 -7.89
C ALA A 83 -1.01 0.58 -7.88
N VAL A 84 -1.63 0.19 -6.75
CA VAL A 84 -3.09 0.08 -6.59
C VAL A 84 -3.74 1.46 -6.54
N ALA A 85 -3.29 2.31 -5.61
CA ALA A 85 -3.85 3.63 -5.36
C ALA A 85 -2.76 4.65 -4.97
N PRO A 86 -3.05 5.97 -4.99
CA PRO A 86 -2.18 7.00 -4.45
C PRO A 86 -2.07 6.86 -2.93
N LEU A 87 -1.03 6.18 -2.45
CA LEU A 87 -0.81 5.85 -1.05
C LEU A 87 0.45 6.51 -0.50
N SER A 88 0.41 6.92 0.76
CA SER A 88 1.58 7.27 1.58
C SER A 88 1.86 6.13 2.56
N PHE A 89 3.11 5.96 2.98
CA PHE A 89 3.51 4.85 3.84
C PHE A 89 4.08 5.33 5.16
N VAL A 90 4.02 4.47 6.17
CA VAL A 90 4.71 4.66 7.44
C VAL A 90 5.89 3.69 7.50
N ALA A 91 7.10 4.21 7.55
CA ALA A 91 8.34 3.43 7.56
C ALA A 91 9.15 3.67 8.84
N LYS A 92 10.02 2.71 9.19
CA LYS A 92 10.99 2.84 10.29
C LYS A 92 12.00 3.94 9.95
N LYS A 93 12.41 4.76 10.94
CA LYS A 93 13.38 5.86 10.78
C LYS A 93 14.72 5.40 10.19
N ASP A 94 15.13 4.15 10.45
CA ASP A 94 16.37 3.60 9.90
C ASP A 94 16.38 3.62 8.36
N VAL A 95 15.23 3.45 7.72
CA VAL A 95 15.09 3.52 6.25
C VAL A 95 15.48 4.91 5.74
N ALA A 96 15.31 5.97 6.55
CA ALA A 96 15.73 7.31 6.18
C ALA A 96 17.26 7.48 6.06
N ARG A 97 18.04 6.52 6.57
CA ARG A 97 19.52 6.50 6.51
C ARG A 97 20.06 5.69 5.34
N TRP A 98 19.21 4.94 4.63
CA TRP A 98 19.67 4.10 3.52
C TRP A 98 19.89 4.93 2.28
N PRO A 99 21.12 4.94 1.71
CA PRO A 99 21.40 5.66 0.49
C PRO A 99 20.40 5.29 -0.61
N PHE A 100 20.02 6.25 -1.47
CA PHE A 100 19.06 6.08 -2.55
C PHE A 100 17.63 5.74 -2.09
N VAL A 101 17.43 4.69 -1.28
CA VAL A 101 16.11 4.27 -0.78
C VAL A 101 15.44 5.37 0.03
N SER A 102 16.20 6.09 0.87
CA SER A 102 15.67 7.22 1.65
C SER A 102 15.14 8.34 0.75
N THR A 103 15.80 8.58 -0.38
CA THR A 103 15.35 9.58 -1.35
C THR A 103 14.05 9.14 -2.02
N LEU A 104 13.95 7.87 -2.44
CA LEU A 104 12.72 7.32 -3.00
C LEU A 104 11.56 7.37 -1.99
N ALA A 105 11.83 7.00 -0.73
CA ALA A 105 10.82 7.05 0.34
C ALA A 105 10.34 8.50 0.59
N LYS A 106 11.23 9.50 0.58
CA LYS A 106 10.85 10.91 0.70
C LYS A 106 10.00 11.37 -0.50
N LEU A 107 10.37 10.97 -1.71
CA LEU A 107 9.60 11.25 -2.93
C LEU A 107 8.23 10.58 -2.92
N GLN A 108 8.10 9.43 -2.24
CA GLN A 108 6.84 8.73 -1.98
C GLN A 108 6.00 9.38 -0.86
N ARG A 109 6.48 10.47 -0.23
CA ARG A 109 5.82 11.13 0.90
C ARG A 109 5.69 10.23 2.14
N THR A 110 6.63 9.31 2.33
CA THR A 110 6.68 8.37 3.46
C THR A 110 6.87 9.12 4.78
N VAL A 111 6.09 8.76 5.80
CA VAL A 111 6.23 9.19 7.18
C VAL A 111 7.24 8.30 7.89
N PHE A 112 8.29 8.88 8.49
CA PHE A 112 9.31 8.12 9.17
C PHE A 112 9.07 8.10 10.69
N VAL A 113 8.98 6.90 11.26
CA VAL A 113 8.67 6.65 12.67
C VAL A 113 9.90 6.24 13.44
N ASP A 114 10.24 6.98 14.49
CA ASP A 114 11.19 6.53 15.51
C ASP A 114 10.45 5.71 16.58
N ARG A 115 10.56 4.37 16.48
CA ARG A 115 9.85 3.45 17.38
C ARG A 115 10.57 3.21 18.69
N GLU A 116 11.81 3.64 18.82
CA GLU A 116 12.65 3.42 20.00
C GLU A 116 12.46 4.52 21.05
N ARG A 117 12.06 5.72 20.62
CA ARG A 117 11.83 6.85 21.52
C ARG A 117 10.35 7.01 21.81
N ARG A 118 9.92 6.80 23.06
CA ARG A 118 8.54 7.04 23.49
C ARG A 118 8.08 8.50 23.27
N SER A 119 9.00 9.46 23.34
CA SER A 119 8.73 10.88 23.01
C SER A 119 8.45 11.12 21.53
N ALA A 120 9.03 10.32 20.63
CA ALA A 120 8.82 10.46 19.19
C ALA A 120 7.47 9.88 18.70
N VAL A 121 6.77 9.12 19.55
CA VAL A 121 5.41 8.63 19.23
C VAL A 121 4.46 9.80 18.99
N GLY A 122 4.62 10.90 19.73
CA GLY A 122 3.83 12.13 19.54
C GLY A 122 4.09 12.81 18.18
N GLU A 123 5.35 12.96 17.79
CA GLU A 123 5.74 13.57 16.50
C GLU A 123 5.21 12.76 15.32
N THR A 124 5.37 11.43 15.37
CA THR A 124 4.86 10.53 14.36
C THR A 124 3.35 10.54 14.25
N THR A 125 2.68 10.56 15.42
CA THR A 125 1.22 10.70 15.50
C THR A 125 0.80 11.98 14.78
N ASN A 126 1.47 13.10 15.04
CA ASN A 126 1.17 14.38 14.42
C ASN A 126 1.40 14.37 12.90
N GLU A 127 2.48 13.76 12.41
CA GLU A 127 2.77 13.70 10.98
C GLU A 127 1.76 12.81 10.23
N MET A 128 1.42 11.65 10.76
CA MET A 128 0.40 10.78 10.17
C MET A 128 -0.99 11.44 10.20
N THR A 129 -1.34 12.06 11.31
CA THR A 129 -2.59 12.84 11.44
C THR A 129 -2.61 14.00 10.44
N ALA A 130 -1.50 14.71 10.26
CA ALA A 130 -1.40 15.78 9.26
C ALA A 130 -1.57 15.27 7.82
N ARG A 131 -1.08 14.07 7.49
CA ARG A 131 -1.30 13.43 6.18
C ARG A 131 -2.77 13.08 5.97
N LEU A 132 -3.40 12.45 6.96
CA LEU A 132 -4.82 12.12 6.92
C LEU A 132 -5.66 13.41 6.82
N ALA A 133 -5.34 14.46 7.58
CA ALA A 133 -6.02 15.76 7.49
C ALA A 133 -5.89 16.42 6.11
N GLN A 134 -4.83 16.12 5.36
CA GLN A 134 -4.66 16.55 3.97
C GLN A 134 -5.46 15.70 2.97
N GLY A 135 -6.21 14.68 3.43
CA GLY A 135 -6.98 13.78 2.59
C GLY A 135 -6.14 12.66 1.96
N ASP A 136 -4.98 12.33 2.54
CA ASP A 136 -4.16 11.21 2.06
C ASP A 136 -4.72 9.86 2.53
N ALA A 137 -4.52 8.81 1.74
CA ALA A 137 -4.61 7.43 2.18
C ALA A 137 -3.23 7.00 2.72
N VAL A 138 -3.17 6.62 4.00
CA VAL A 138 -1.92 6.28 4.69
C VAL A 138 -1.90 4.81 5.05
N VAL A 139 -0.89 4.09 4.57
CA VAL A 139 -0.69 2.65 4.85
C VAL A 139 0.10 2.46 6.14
N LEU A 140 -0.48 1.69 7.04
CA LEU A 140 0.13 1.24 8.27
C LEU A 140 0.36 -0.28 8.21
N PHE A 141 1.61 -0.70 8.16
CA PHE A 141 1.97 -2.11 8.36
C PHE A 141 1.95 -2.41 9.86
N ALA A 142 0.80 -2.91 10.32
CA ALA A 142 0.49 -3.02 11.74
C ALA A 142 1.29 -4.11 12.47
N GLU A 143 1.88 -5.06 11.75
CA GLU A 143 2.83 -6.05 12.27
C GLU A 143 4.12 -5.41 12.81
N GLY A 144 4.47 -4.24 12.27
CA GLY A 144 5.68 -3.51 12.66
C GLY A 144 6.99 -4.13 12.17
N THR A 145 6.93 -5.21 11.44
CA THR A 145 8.02 -5.88 10.73
C THR A 145 7.42 -6.68 9.58
N SER A 146 8.21 -7.09 8.62
CA SER A 146 7.79 -8.02 7.57
C SER A 146 7.90 -9.48 8.02
N SER A 147 7.12 -10.35 7.40
CA SER A 147 7.02 -11.78 7.70
C SER A 147 7.50 -12.64 6.52
N ASP A 148 7.56 -13.96 6.72
CA ASP A 148 7.87 -14.94 5.69
C ASP A 148 6.71 -15.18 4.69
N GLY A 149 5.61 -14.44 4.82
CA GLY A 149 4.41 -14.57 3.99
C GLY A 149 3.55 -15.80 4.28
N ASN A 150 3.91 -16.62 5.26
CA ASN A 150 3.14 -17.81 5.63
C ASN A 150 2.07 -17.53 6.68
N ARG A 151 2.16 -16.41 7.37
CA ARG A 151 1.24 -15.99 8.44
C ARG A 151 1.25 -14.48 8.62
N VAL A 152 0.17 -13.96 9.15
CA VAL A 152 0.09 -12.59 9.64
C VAL A 152 0.60 -12.57 11.07
N LEU A 153 1.58 -11.71 11.36
CA LEU A 153 2.11 -11.53 12.72
C LEU A 153 1.11 -10.73 13.58
N PRO A 154 1.21 -10.81 14.92
CA PRO A 154 0.36 -10.01 15.79
C PRO A 154 0.52 -8.50 15.57
N PHE A 155 -0.60 -7.78 15.52
CA PHE A 155 -0.58 -6.35 15.32
C PHE A 155 -0.16 -5.59 16.59
N LYS A 156 0.71 -4.61 16.42
CA LYS A 156 1.22 -3.77 17.52
C LYS A 156 0.28 -2.61 17.76
N THR A 157 -0.51 -2.67 18.82
CA THR A 157 -1.49 -1.62 19.19
C THR A 157 -0.87 -0.23 19.34
N SER A 158 0.43 -0.14 19.66
CA SER A 158 1.16 1.12 19.74
C SER A 158 1.26 1.85 18.40
N LEU A 159 1.24 1.14 17.28
CA LEU A 159 1.29 1.73 15.93
C LEU A 159 -0.01 2.45 15.57
N PHE A 160 -1.10 2.11 16.22
CA PHE A 160 -2.40 2.77 16.05
C PHE A 160 -2.55 4.03 16.92
N ALA A 161 -1.50 4.50 17.58
CA ALA A 161 -1.58 5.68 18.44
C ALA A 161 -2.00 6.95 17.70
N ALA A 162 -1.70 7.04 16.42
CA ALA A 162 -2.12 8.14 15.56
C ALA A 162 -3.59 8.03 15.10
N ALA A 163 -4.15 6.82 15.11
CA ALA A 163 -5.55 6.58 14.87
C ALA A 163 -6.29 6.64 16.23
N LYS A 164 -6.39 7.83 16.81
CA LYS A 164 -7.25 8.02 18.00
C LYS A 164 -8.69 8.17 17.51
N PRO A 165 -9.60 7.21 17.85
CA PRO A 165 -11.03 7.51 17.78
C PRO A 165 -11.27 8.79 18.60
N PRO A 166 -12.15 9.71 18.16
CA PRO A 166 -12.51 10.87 18.95
C PRO A 166 -12.97 10.39 20.33
N ALA A 167 -12.49 11.04 21.40
CA ALA A 167 -12.91 10.72 22.75
C ALA A 167 -14.46 10.75 22.77
N ARG A 168 -15.08 9.67 23.29
CA ARG A 168 -16.55 9.58 23.40
C ARG A 168 -17.09 10.88 23.94
N ALA A 169 -18.00 11.49 23.20
CA ALA A 169 -18.60 12.77 23.48
C ALA A 169 -19.21 12.82 24.90
N GLY A 170 -18.57 13.55 25.74
CA GLY A 170 -19.01 14.05 27.03
C GLY A 170 -18.43 15.42 27.30
N ALA A 171 -17.57 15.93 26.44
CA ALA A 171 -16.91 17.22 26.60
C ALA A 171 -17.14 18.06 25.33
N HIS A 172 -18.06 19.00 25.48
CA HIS A 172 -18.24 20.21 24.65
C HIS A 172 -18.44 20.03 23.14
N ALA A 173 -19.69 20.18 22.73
CA ALA A 173 -20.23 20.19 21.35
C ALA A 173 -19.66 21.28 20.41
N ASN A 174 -18.45 21.80 20.65
CA ASN A 174 -17.78 22.83 19.84
C ASN A 174 -16.35 22.46 19.40
N ALA A 175 -15.92 21.21 19.56
CA ALA A 175 -14.71 20.77 18.89
C ALA A 175 -15.06 20.55 17.40
N GLN A 176 -14.44 21.34 16.52
CA GLN A 176 -14.50 21.14 15.07
C GLN A 176 -14.34 19.65 14.78
N ALA A 177 -15.33 19.06 14.11
CA ALA A 177 -15.28 17.66 13.70
C ALA A 177 -13.95 17.43 12.98
N GLY A 178 -13.10 16.58 13.56
CA GLY A 178 -11.87 16.16 12.88
C GLY A 178 -12.22 15.52 11.52
N PRO A 179 -11.25 15.36 10.61
CA PRO A 179 -11.52 14.77 9.31
C PRO A 179 -12.22 13.43 9.49
N ASP A 180 -13.27 13.19 8.69
CA ASP A 180 -14.04 11.94 8.66
C ASP A 180 -13.17 10.80 8.13
N ILE A 181 -12.31 10.25 9.00
CA ILE A 181 -11.33 9.24 8.68
C ILE A 181 -12.00 7.88 8.68
N VAL A 182 -11.82 7.13 7.61
CA VAL A 182 -12.20 5.73 7.55
C VAL A 182 -10.98 4.82 7.65
N VAL A 183 -11.21 3.61 8.16
CA VAL A 183 -10.22 2.53 8.20
C VAL A 183 -10.60 1.51 7.15
N GLN A 184 -9.64 1.09 6.33
CA GLN A 184 -9.78 -0.04 5.44
C GLN A 184 -8.68 -1.06 5.71
N THR A 185 -9.04 -2.32 5.81
CA THR A 185 -8.10 -3.42 5.86
C THR A 185 -7.59 -3.73 4.45
N LEU A 186 -6.33 -4.11 4.34
CA LEU A 186 -5.75 -4.54 3.08
C LEU A 186 -4.93 -5.82 3.31
N SER A 187 -5.32 -6.89 2.63
CA SER A 187 -4.64 -8.17 2.68
C SER A 187 -3.84 -8.39 1.40
N LEU A 188 -2.53 -8.54 1.53
CA LEU A 188 -1.60 -8.73 0.41
C LEU A 188 -0.97 -10.11 0.50
N VAL A 189 -1.05 -10.89 -0.60
CA VAL A 189 -0.47 -12.24 -0.68
C VAL A 189 0.19 -12.46 -2.03
N TYR A 190 1.45 -12.87 -2.03
CA TYR A 190 2.16 -13.34 -3.22
C TYR A 190 1.72 -14.78 -3.50
N THR A 191 0.97 -14.96 -4.57
CA THR A 191 0.24 -16.21 -4.83
C THR A 191 0.93 -17.13 -5.82
N ARG A 192 1.60 -16.58 -6.85
CA ARG A 192 2.26 -17.38 -7.89
C ARG A 192 3.64 -16.82 -8.26
N LEU A 193 4.55 -17.73 -8.59
CA LEU A 193 5.84 -17.44 -9.21
C LEU A 193 5.88 -18.17 -10.55
N HIS A 194 6.17 -17.47 -11.65
CA HIS A 194 6.07 -18.01 -13.02
C HIS A 194 4.68 -18.59 -13.36
N GLY A 195 3.61 -18.07 -12.78
CA GLY A 195 2.27 -18.61 -12.96
C GLY A 195 1.98 -19.87 -12.14
N VAL A 196 2.95 -20.42 -11.43
CA VAL A 196 2.80 -21.60 -10.57
C VAL A 196 2.52 -21.15 -9.12
N PRO A 197 1.55 -21.74 -8.43
CA PRO A 197 1.25 -21.40 -7.04
C PRO A 197 2.48 -21.53 -6.14
N ILE A 198 2.74 -20.52 -5.31
CA ILE A 198 3.85 -20.54 -4.36
C ILE A 198 3.42 -21.36 -3.15
N ASN A 199 4.08 -22.48 -2.91
CA ASN A 199 3.85 -23.31 -1.74
C ASN A 199 4.48 -22.68 -0.47
N ARG A 200 4.15 -23.25 0.70
CA ARG A 200 4.62 -22.75 1.99
C ARG A 200 6.16 -22.66 2.10
N ALA A 201 6.88 -23.61 1.53
CA ALA A 201 8.35 -23.65 1.59
C ALA A 201 8.98 -22.59 0.67
N ALA A 202 8.31 -22.22 -0.42
CA ALA A 202 8.83 -21.25 -1.40
C ALA A 202 8.44 -19.79 -1.10
N ARG A 203 7.41 -19.51 -0.25
CA ARG A 203 7.02 -18.13 0.10
C ARG A 203 8.15 -17.27 0.66
N PRO A 204 9.07 -17.79 1.49
CA PRO A 204 10.22 -17.03 1.95
C PRO A 204 11.12 -16.46 0.84
N ILE A 205 11.02 -16.94 -0.40
CA ILE A 205 11.73 -16.37 -1.55
C ILE A 205 11.29 -14.92 -1.82
N VAL A 206 10.02 -14.62 -1.59
CA VAL A 206 9.47 -13.26 -1.76
C VAL A 206 9.53 -12.47 -0.46
N GLY A 207 9.41 -13.14 0.67
CA GLY A 207 9.48 -12.53 1.99
C GLY A 207 10.86 -11.92 2.25
N TRP A 208 10.87 -10.69 2.77
CA TRP A 208 12.08 -10.06 3.26
C TRP A 208 11.92 -9.76 4.75
N TYR A 209 12.56 -10.57 5.61
CA TYR A 209 12.32 -10.56 7.04
C TYR A 209 13.58 -10.92 7.82
N GLY A 210 13.58 -10.69 9.13
CA GLY A 210 14.74 -10.92 9.98
C GLY A 210 15.92 -10.03 9.60
N ASP A 211 17.10 -10.62 9.56
CA ASP A 211 18.37 -9.93 9.26
C ASP A 211 18.77 -10.03 7.77
N MET A 212 17.80 -10.30 6.88
CA MET A 212 18.08 -10.39 5.45
C MET A 212 18.59 -9.06 4.90
N GLU A 213 19.70 -9.11 4.18
CA GLU A 213 20.23 -7.97 3.46
C GLU A 213 19.35 -7.65 2.23
N MET A 214 18.92 -6.39 2.10
CA MET A 214 17.95 -6.01 1.07
C MET A 214 18.50 -6.18 -0.35
N GLN A 215 19.78 -5.86 -0.59
CA GLN A 215 20.34 -5.92 -1.94
C GLN A 215 20.46 -7.35 -2.45
N SER A 216 20.96 -8.27 -1.63
CA SER A 216 21.10 -9.69 -1.97
C SER A 216 19.72 -10.34 -2.17
N HIS A 217 18.74 -10.03 -1.31
CA HIS A 217 17.38 -10.48 -1.46
C HIS A 217 16.73 -9.93 -2.73
N ALA A 218 16.85 -8.63 -2.99
CA ALA A 218 16.31 -8.00 -4.19
C ALA A 218 16.89 -8.65 -5.46
N TRP A 219 18.21 -8.87 -5.50
CA TRP A 219 18.86 -9.54 -6.62
C TRP A 219 18.34 -10.97 -6.83
N ALA A 220 18.18 -11.75 -5.74
CA ALA A 220 17.62 -13.08 -5.78
C ALA A 220 16.18 -13.06 -6.31
N LEU A 221 15.35 -12.14 -5.85
CA LEU A 221 13.96 -11.98 -6.27
C LEU A 221 13.85 -11.59 -7.75
N LEU A 222 14.69 -10.66 -8.22
CA LEU A 222 14.73 -10.28 -9.64
C LEU A 222 15.13 -11.45 -10.56
N LYS A 223 15.95 -12.36 -10.07
CA LYS A 223 16.31 -13.60 -10.78
C LYS A 223 15.19 -14.62 -10.78
N ALA A 224 14.42 -14.66 -9.69
CA ALA A 224 13.40 -15.68 -9.46
C ALA A 224 12.26 -15.66 -10.49
N GLY A 225 11.83 -14.51 -11.00
CA GLY A 225 10.87 -14.44 -12.09
C GLY A 225 9.63 -13.58 -11.81
N PRO A 226 8.64 -13.61 -12.72
CA PRO A 226 7.41 -12.84 -12.57
C PRO A 226 6.56 -13.39 -11.42
N LEU A 227 5.86 -12.47 -10.74
CA LEU A 227 5.04 -12.75 -9.57
C LEU A 227 3.58 -12.38 -9.82
N ASP A 228 2.67 -13.17 -9.27
CA ASP A 228 1.28 -12.77 -9.11
C ASP A 228 1.01 -12.42 -7.64
N VAL A 229 0.31 -11.31 -7.44
CA VAL A 229 -0.04 -10.78 -6.13
C VAL A 229 -1.54 -10.59 -6.05
N THR A 230 -2.17 -11.19 -5.05
CA THR A 230 -3.59 -10.96 -4.76
C THR A 230 -3.69 -9.93 -3.63
N ILE A 231 -4.50 -8.91 -3.85
CA ILE A 231 -4.75 -7.82 -2.92
C ILE A 231 -6.26 -7.77 -2.69
N ARG A 232 -6.67 -7.94 -1.43
CA ARG A 232 -8.06 -7.79 -1.02
C ARG A 232 -8.19 -6.59 -0.11
N ILE A 233 -9.07 -5.67 -0.50
CA ILE A 233 -9.35 -4.43 0.22
C ILE A 233 -10.72 -4.57 0.87
N GLY A 234 -10.77 -4.33 2.19
CA GLY A 234 -12.01 -4.34 2.97
C GLY A 234 -12.86 -3.10 2.77
N GLU A 235 -14.11 -3.16 3.22
CA GLU A 235 -15.01 -2.01 3.21
C GLU A 235 -14.50 -0.88 4.12
N PRO A 236 -14.74 0.39 3.76
CA PRO A 236 -14.38 1.52 4.59
C PRO A 236 -15.25 1.57 5.85
N ILE A 237 -14.62 1.53 7.02
CA ILE A 237 -15.29 1.59 8.32
C ILE A 237 -14.92 2.92 8.98
N PRO A 238 -15.90 3.76 9.40
CA PRO A 238 -15.61 5.00 10.12
C PRO A 238 -14.77 4.73 11.38
N LEU A 239 -13.71 5.54 11.59
CA LEU A 239 -12.78 5.35 12.70
C LEU A 239 -13.49 5.38 14.06
N GLU A 240 -14.55 6.18 14.19
CA GLU A 240 -15.38 6.31 15.39
C GLU A 240 -16.15 5.04 15.76
N THR A 241 -16.30 4.08 14.82
CA THR A 241 -16.96 2.78 15.06
C THR A 241 -16.13 1.90 16.01
N PHE A 242 -14.83 2.16 16.13
CA PHE A 242 -13.95 1.40 17.00
C PHE A 242 -13.96 1.96 18.42
N ALA A 243 -14.08 1.09 19.41
CA ALA A 243 -14.13 1.50 20.81
C ALA A 243 -12.83 2.18 21.28
N ASP A 244 -11.71 1.62 20.83
CA ASP A 244 -10.36 2.14 21.08
C ASP A 244 -9.36 1.56 20.07
N ARG A 245 -8.08 1.94 20.22
CA ARG A 245 -6.99 1.44 19.37
C ARG A 245 -6.74 -0.06 19.48
N LYS A 246 -7.13 -0.70 20.59
CA LYS A 246 -6.97 -2.15 20.78
C LYS A 246 -8.05 -2.90 20.01
N ASP A 247 -9.28 -2.37 20.04
CA ASP A 247 -10.39 -2.90 19.25
C ASP A 247 -10.11 -2.75 17.75
N LEU A 248 -9.61 -1.59 17.32
CA LEU A 248 -9.19 -1.35 15.94
C LEU A 248 -8.10 -2.36 15.51
N ALA A 249 -7.04 -2.52 16.30
CA ALA A 249 -5.96 -3.46 16.00
C ALA A 249 -6.48 -4.89 15.90
N ARG A 250 -7.28 -5.34 16.87
CA ARG A 250 -7.83 -6.70 16.93
C ARG A 250 -8.74 -6.99 15.73
N ARG A 251 -9.72 -6.13 15.44
CA ARG A 251 -10.67 -6.33 14.34
C ARG A 251 -9.96 -6.33 12.98
N SER A 252 -9.00 -5.42 12.78
CA SER A 252 -8.18 -5.38 11.56
C SER A 252 -7.30 -6.63 11.42
N GLU A 253 -6.67 -7.09 12.51
CA GLU A 253 -5.85 -8.31 12.51
C GLU A 253 -6.69 -9.53 12.15
N ASP A 254 -7.86 -9.69 12.79
CA ASP A 254 -8.75 -10.82 12.57
C ASP A 254 -9.24 -10.88 11.12
N GLU A 255 -9.58 -9.75 10.53
CA GLU A 255 -10.05 -9.66 9.15
C GLU A 255 -8.91 -9.98 8.16
N ILE A 256 -7.76 -9.32 8.31
CA ILE A 256 -6.60 -9.55 7.43
C ILE A 256 -6.13 -10.99 7.53
N ARG A 257 -6.10 -11.57 8.73
CA ARG A 257 -5.73 -12.98 8.94
C ARG A 257 -6.69 -13.93 8.23
N ARG A 258 -8.01 -13.70 8.34
CA ARG A 258 -9.01 -14.50 7.61
C ARG A 258 -8.81 -14.40 6.10
N ASN A 259 -8.65 -13.18 5.58
CA ASN A 259 -8.45 -12.93 4.16
C ASN A 259 -7.18 -13.60 3.62
N VAL A 260 -6.05 -13.44 4.31
CA VAL A 260 -4.77 -14.08 3.94
C VAL A 260 -4.93 -15.60 3.90
N VAL A 261 -5.57 -16.21 4.91
CA VAL A 261 -5.82 -17.66 4.94
C VAL A 261 -6.73 -18.09 3.79
N GLN A 262 -7.78 -17.33 3.49
CA GLN A 262 -8.66 -17.61 2.36
C GLN A 262 -7.92 -17.54 1.03
N ILE A 263 -7.18 -16.46 0.78
CA ILE A 263 -6.39 -16.30 -0.45
C ILE A 263 -5.36 -17.43 -0.60
N LEU A 264 -4.71 -17.84 0.49
CA LEU A 264 -3.74 -18.94 0.47
C LEU A 264 -4.36 -20.31 0.23
N ARG A 265 -5.65 -20.49 0.57
CA ARG A 265 -6.40 -21.75 0.36
C ARG A 265 -7.13 -21.77 -0.98
N SER A 266 -7.67 -20.63 -1.39
CA SER A 266 -8.37 -20.45 -2.66
C SER A 266 -7.37 -20.05 -3.72
N TYR A 267 -6.67 -21.01 -4.34
CA TYR A 267 -5.96 -20.67 -5.56
C TYR A 267 -7.02 -20.33 -6.62
N PRO A 268 -7.05 -19.08 -7.13
CA PRO A 268 -7.96 -18.76 -8.22
C PRO A 268 -7.59 -19.67 -9.39
N ARG A 269 -8.45 -20.65 -9.70
CA ARG A 269 -8.24 -21.53 -10.84
C ARG A 269 -8.37 -20.76 -12.14
N ASP A 270 -9.17 -19.68 -12.15
CA ASP A 270 -9.48 -18.87 -13.34
C ASP A 270 -9.89 -17.43 -12.92
N ALA A 271 -9.00 -16.65 -12.34
CA ALA A 271 -9.26 -15.24 -12.22
C ALA A 271 -8.92 -14.57 -13.56
N GLU A 272 -9.94 -14.11 -14.28
CA GLU A 272 -9.80 -13.18 -15.39
C GLU A 272 -8.89 -12.02 -14.96
N ILE A 273 -7.92 -11.70 -15.79
CA ILE A 273 -7.02 -10.55 -15.57
C ILE A 273 -7.88 -9.31 -15.85
N VAL A 274 -8.57 -8.82 -14.83
CA VAL A 274 -9.24 -7.53 -14.92
C VAL A 274 -8.15 -6.46 -14.78
N VAL A 275 -7.52 -6.15 -15.90
CA VAL A 275 -6.84 -4.87 -16.06
C VAL A 275 -7.96 -3.83 -16.21
N THR A 276 -8.43 -3.26 -15.12
CA THR A 276 -9.33 -2.11 -15.18
C THR A 276 -8.56 -0.98 -15.85
N ARG A 277 -8.84 -0.76 -17.14
CA ARG A 277 -8.53 0.53 -17.77
C ARG A 277 -9.34 1.58 -17.03
N PRO A 278 -8.74 2.70 -16.59
CA PRO A 278 -9.54 3.84 -16.18
C PRO A 278 -10.33 4.28 -17.43
N GLU A 279 -11.65 4.23 -17.34
CA GLU A 279 -12.50 4.88 -18.33
C GLU A 279 -12.10 6.35 -18.38
N SER A 280 -11.67 6.79 -19.56
CA SER A 280 -11.45 8.19 -19.85
C SER A 280 -12.84 8.85 -19.89
N GLY A 281 -13.25 9.39 -18.75
CA GLY A 281 -14.43 10.25 -18.65
C GLY A 281 -14.19 11.55 -19.42
N PHE A 282 -14.38 11.51 -20.72
CA PHE A 282 -14.63 12.70 -21.52
C PHE A 282 -16.16 12.87 -21.54
N VAL A 283 -16.67 13.70 -20.64
CA VAL A 283 -18.04 14.20 -20.71
C VAL A 283 -18.08 15.21 -21.86
N GLY A 284 -18.48 14.72 -23.01
CA GLY A 284 -18.94 15.56 -24.12
C GLY A 284 -20.45 15.73 -24.00
N ALA A 285 -20.88 16.91 -23.63
CA ALA A 285 -22.29 17.31 -23.76
C ALA A 285 -22.68 17.47 -25.24
N SER A 286 -23.75 16.83 -25.65
CA SER A 286 -24.78 17.47 -26.54
C SER A 286 -25.92 16.50 -26.83
N ALA A 287 -27.09 16.91 -26.41
CA ALA A 287 -28.28 17.23 -27.16
C ALA A 287 -28.98 16.12 -27.97
N SER A 288 -30.19 15.88 -27.48
CA SER A 288 -31.47 15.74 -28.19
C SER A 288 -31.67 14.72 -29.33
N GLY A 289 -32.68 13.91 -29.11
CA GLY A 289 -33.72 13.70 -30.13
C GLY A 289 -33.77 12.34 -30.78
N GLY A 290 -34.91 11.68 -30.63
CA GLY A 290 -35.43 10.85 -31.70
C GLY A 290 -35.81 9.41 -31.35
N HIS A 291 -37.07 9.21 -31.09
CA HIS A 291 -37.79 7.95 -31.20
C HIS A 291 -37.46 7.18 -32.50
N SER A 292 -37.32 5.88 -32.44
CA SER A 292 -38.12 5.01 -33.32
C SER A 292 -38.04 3.55 -32.93
N VAL A 293 -39.21 2.97 -32.80
CA VAL A 293 -39.57 1.57 -32.76
C VAL A 293 -39.17 0.87 -34.07
N PHE A 294 -38.72 -0.40 -34.07
CA PHE A 294 -39.24 -1.52 -34.82
C PHE A 294 -38.24 -2.72 -34.85
N ARG A 295 -38.76 -3.83 -34.41
CA ARG A 295 -38.54 -5.27 -34.66
C ARG A 295 -37.30 -5.91 -34.15
#